data_47142cb6d046d2c249883f08e9c1e549
#
_entry.id   47142cb6d046d2c249883f08e9c1e549
#
_cell.length_a   1.000
_cell.length_b   1.000
_cell.length_c   1.000
_cell.angle_alpha   90.00
_cell.angle_beta   90.00
_cell.angle_gamma   90.00
#
_symmetry.space_group_name_H-M   'P 1'
#
loop_
_entity.id
_entity.type
_entity.pdbx_description
1 polymer ?
#
loop_
_entity_poly.entity_id
_entity_poly.type
_entity_poly.pdbx_seq_one_letter_code
_entity_poly.pdbx_strand_id
1 'polypeptide(L)'
;MNIIVSGGGTGGHIYPAITIIRTIQQKVPDAKFLYVGTKRGLEADIIPKEGLPFTTVDIQGFERHLTADNILRAGRAMVGVAKATRIVHSFKPDVVIGTGGYVCGPILLAASLMHIPVSYTHLRAHET
;
A
#
# COMPACT_ATOMS: atom_id res chain seq x y z
N MET A 1 9.92 10.19 -12.13
CA MET A 1 9.45 10.09 -10.74
C MET A 1 8.80 8.75 -10.52
N ASN A 2 9.21 8.05 -9.49
CA ASN A 2 8.67 6.75 -9.13
C ASN A 2 7.78 6.88 -7.89
N ILE A 3 6.56 6.36 -7.96
CA ILE A 3 5.58 6.51 -6.89
C ILE A 3 4.99 5.15 -6.56
N ILE A 4 5.03 4.77 -5.28
CA ILE A 4 4.30 3.61 -4.78
C ILE A 4 2.99 4.12 -4.18
N VAL A 5 1.90 3.45 -4.53
CA VAL A 5 0.58 3.73 -3.94
C VAL A 5 0.08 2.46 -3.29
N SER A 6 -0.45 2.57 -2.09
CA SER A 6 -0.94 1.42 -1.35
C SER A 6 -2.28 1.75 -0.71
N GLY A 7 -3.21 0.86 -0.87
CA GLY A 7 -4.52 0.97 -0.26
C GLY A 7 -5.32 -0.26 -0.61
N GLY A 8 -6.13 -0.75 0.30
CA GLY A 8 -6.82 -1.98 0.00
C GLY A 8 -7.93 -2.33 0.97
N GLY A 9 -8.52 -3.49 0.70
CA GLY A 9 -9.61 -4.04 1.46
C GLY A 9 -10.97 -3.61 0.96
N THR A 10 -11.20 -2.32 0.79
CA THR A 10 -12.49 -1.79 0.37
C THR A 10 -12.36 -0.78 -0.76
N GLY A 11 -13.45 -0.56 -1.48
CA GLY A 11 -13.51 0.49 -2.49
C GLY A 11 -13.23 1.88 -1.94
N GLY A 12 -13.56 2.11 -0.66
CA GLY A 12 -13.29 3.38 0.00
C GLY A 12 -11.82 3.74 0.09
N HIS A 13 -10.93 2.75 -0.01
CA HIS A 13 -9.48 2.99 -0.02
C HIS A 13 -8.91 2.92 -1.43
N ILE A 14 -9.51 2.12 -2.31
CA ILE A 14 -8.97 1.84 -3.64
C ILE A 14 -9.30 2.96 -4.63
N TYR A 15 -10.55 3.42 -4.68
CA TYR A 15 -10.95 4.43 -5.65
C TYR A 15 -10.30 5.80 -5.42
N PRO A 16 -10.14 6.27 -4.17
CA PRO A 16 -9.34 7.47 -3.93
C PRO A 16 -7.88 7.32 -4.40
N ALA A 17 -7.30 6.14 -4.21
CA ALA A 17 -5.95 5.86 -4.69
C ALA A 17 -5.86 5.99 -6.21
N ILE A 18 -6.82 5.42 -6.93
CA ILE A 18 -6.86 5.52 -8.39
C ILE A 18 -7.00 6.98 -8.82
N THR A 19 -7.85 7.74 -8.15
CA THR A 19 -8.04 9.16 -8.44
C THR A 19 -6.74 9.94 -8.28
N ILE A 20 -6.00 9.68 -7.22
CA ILE A 20 -4.70 10.30 -6.99
C ILE A 20 -3.75 9.96 -8.12
N ILE A 21 -3.68 8.68 -8.50
CA ILE A 21 -2.80 8.23 -9.59
C ILE A 21 -3.15 8.95 -10.89
N ARG A 22 -4.43 8.99 -11.27
CA ARG A 22 -4.86 9.63 -12.51
C ARG A 22 -4.55 11.12 -12.51
N THR A 23 -4.74 11.78 -11.37
CA THR A 23 -4.42 13.21 -11.24
C THR A 23 -2.93 13.46 -11.44
N ILE A 24 -2.09 12.64 -10.83
CA ILE A 24 -0.64 12.78 -10.97
C ILE A 24 -0.21 12.47 -12.41
N GLN A 25 -0.80 11.46 -13.04
CA GLN A 25 -0.49 11.13 -14.43
C GLN A 25 -0.76 12.30 -15.38
N GLN A 26 -1.81 13.07 -15.11
CA GLN A 26 -2.12 14.25 -15.92
C GLN A 26 -1.08 15.35 -15.74
N LYS A 27 -0.55 15.52 -14.54
CA LYS A 27 0.39 16.59 -14.22
C LYS A 27 1.84 16.21 -14.47
N VAL A 28 2.16 14.93 -14.31
CA VAL A 28 3.52 14.40 -14.48
C VAL A 28 3.42 13.15 -15.35
N PRO A 29 3.37 13.32 -16.69
CA PRO A 29 3.17 12.17 -17.60
C PRO A 29 4.25 11.10 -17.50
N ASP A 30 5.45 11.44 -17.05
CA ASP A 30 6.56 10.51 -16.94
C ASP A 30 6.59 9.75 -15.61
N ALA A 31 5.63 10.00 -14.73
CA ALA A 31 5.59 9.33 -13.44
C ALA A 31 5.31 7.84 -13.62
N LYS A 32 6.07 7.01 -12.90
CA LYS A 32 5.88 5.57 -12.88
C LYS A 32 5.23 5.18 -11.56
N PHE A 33 4.23 4.32 -11.64
CA PHE A 33 3.47 3.89 -10.48
C PHE A 33 3.61 2.41 -10.25
N LEU A 34 3.62 2.03 -8.98
CA LEU A 34 3.47 0.64 -8.55
C LEU A 34 2.41 0.64 -7.44
N TYR A 35 1.37 -0.14 -7.64
CA TYR A 35 0.33 -0.30 -6.64
C TYR A 35 0.63 -1.54 -5.81
N VAL A 36 0.66 -1.39 -4.49
CA VAL A 36 0.90 -2.49 -3.57
C VAL A 36 -0.37 -2.78 -2.79
N GLY A 37 -0.84 -3.99 -2.87
CA GLY A 37 -2.06 -4.41 -2.20
C GLY A 37 -1.94 -5.83 -1.67
N THR A 38 -3.08 -6.48 -1.50
CA THR A 38 -3.15 -7.86 -1.04
C THR A 38 -3.76 -8.75 -2.12
N LYS A 39 -3.54 -10.05 -2.01
CA LYS A 39 -4.11 -11.01 -2.97
C LYS A 39 -5.62 -11.16 -2.81
N ARG A 40 -6.15 -10.88 -1.62
CA ARG A 40 -7.54 -11.13 -1.28
C ARG A 40 -8.43 -9.90 -1.30
N GLY A 41 -7.86 -8.71 -1.37
CA GLY A 41 -8.61 -7.48 -1.41
C GLY A 41 -9.18 -7.20 -2.80
N LEU A 42 -10.11 -6.26 -2.87
CA LEU A 42 -10.69 -5.82 -4.12
C LEU A 42 -9.66 -5.24 -5.07
N GLU A 43 -8.57 -4.71 -4.52
CA GLU A 43 -7.50 -4.13 -5.32
C GLU A 43 -6.86 -5.14 -6.28
N ALA A 44 -6.79 -6.41 -5.88
CA ALA A 44 -6.21 -7.45 -6.73
C ALA A 44 -6.99 -7.63 -8.05
N ASP A 45 -8.26 -7.27 -8.06
CA ASP A 45 -9.10 -7.32 -9.25
C ASP A 45 -9.16 -5.95 -9.94
N ILE A 46 -9.36 -4.91 -9.19
CA ILE A 46 -9.59 -3.56 -9.72
C ILE A 46 -8.33 -2.97 -10.36
N ILE A 47 -7.19 -3.06 -9.69
CA ILE A 47 -5.99 -2.35 -10.14
C ILE A 47 -5.45 -2.92 -11.45
N PRO A 48 -5.34 -4.24 -11.64
CA PRO A 48 -4.92 -4.77 -12.94
C PRO A 48 -5.86 -4.38 -14.09
N LYS A 49 -7.16 -4.29 -13.82
CA LYS A 49 -8.14 -3.86 -14.83
C LYS A 49 -7.94 -2.40 -15.23
N GLU A 50 -7.39 -1.58 -14.34
CA GLU A 50 -7.06 -0.18 -14.63
C GLU A 50 -5.74 -0.05 -15.40
N GLY A 51 -5.07 -1.14 -15.69
CA GLY A 51 -3.82 -1.12 -16.42
C GLY A 51 -2.61 -0.66 -15.61
N LEU A 52 -2.71 -0.71 -14.29
CA LEU A 52 -1.63 -0.26 -13.40
C LEU A 52 -0.78 -1.44 -12.93
N PRO A 53 0.55 -1.27 -12.83
CA PRO A 53 1.41 -2.30 -12.24
C PRO A 53 0.99 -2.59 -10.80
N PHE A 54 0.91 -3.87 -10.46
CA PHE A 54 0.39 -4.30 -9.17
C PHE A 54 1.26 -5.40 -8.58
N THR A 55 1.54 -5.30 -7.29
CA THR A 55 2.20 -6.35 -6.53
C THR A 55 1.53 -6.51 -5.17
N THR A 56 1.85 -7.59 -4.47
CA THR A 56 1.17 -7.91 -3.22
C THR A 56 2.14 -8.10 -2.07
N VAL A 57 1.64 -7.82 -0.86
CA VAL A 57 2.32 -8.09 0.40
C VAL A 57 1.37 -8.89 1.29
N ASP A 58 1.91 -9.91 1.96
CA ASP A 58 1.13 -10.66 2.94
C ASP A 58 1.02 -9.83 4.22
N ILE A 59 -0.22 -9.57 4.64
CA ILE A 59 -0.51 -8.71 5.79
C ILE A 59 -1.16 -9.46 6.95
N GLN A 60 -1.15 -10.78 6.94
CA GLN A 60 -1.85 -11.55 7.97
C GLN A 60 -1.46 -11.16 9.40
N GLY A 61 -0.20 -10.75 9.61
CA GLY A 61 0.27 -10.32 10.91
C GLY A 61 -0.27 -8.98 11.38
N PHE A 62 -0.94 -8.23 10.51
CA PHE A 62 -1.47 -6.90 10.82
C PHE A 62 -2.98 -6.89 11.03
N GLU A 63 -3.60 -8.05 11.20
CA GLU A 63 -5.01 -8.14 11.52
C GLU A 63 -5.27 -7.65 12.94
N ARG A 64 -6.49 -7.14 13.17
CA ARG A 64 -6.85 -6.52 14.44
C ARG A 64 -6.83 -7.44 15.65
N HIS A 65 -6.94 -8.73 15.45
CA HIS A 65 -7.13 -9.64 16.58
C HIS A 65 -5.78 -10.12 17.09
N LEU A 66 -5.39 -9.53 18.20
CA LEU A 66 -4.27 -10.04 18.97
C LEU A 66 -4.81 -11.15 19.86
N THR A 67 -4.64 -12.38 19.41
CA THR A 67 -5.04 -13.56 20.16
C THR A 67 -3.83 -14.22 20.80
N ALA A 68 -4.02 -15.39 21.39
CA ALA A 68 -2.93 -16.16 21.98
C ALA A 68 -1.83 -16.53 20.98
N ASP A 69 -2.09 -16.40 19.69
CA ASP A 69 -1.14 -16.72 18.63
C ASP A 69 -0.27 -15.52 18.23
N ASN A 70 -0.12 -14.56 19.11
CA ASN A 70 0.62 -13.31 18.84
C ASN A 70 2.02 -13.52 18.32
N ILE A 71 2.72 -14.54 18.80
CA ILE A 71 4.11 -14.79 18.37
C ILE A 71 4.17 -15.17 16.90
N LEU A 72 3.27 -16.04 16.44
CA LEU A 72 3.21 -16.41 15.03
C LEU A 72 2.79 -15.23 14.15
N ARG A 73 1.84 -14.43 14.62
CA ARG A 73 1.38 -13.25 13.90
C ARG A 73 2.46 -12.19 13.81
N ALA A 74 3.21 -12.00 14.90
CA ALA A 74 4.33 -11.06 14.88
C ALA A 74 5.41 -11.50 13.88
N GLY A 75 5.70 -12.80 13.80
CA GLY A 75 6.63 -13.33 12.81
C GLY A 75 6.14 -13.09 11.38
N ARG A 76 4.86 -13.31 11.12
CA ARG A 76 4.28 -13.05 9.80
C ARG A 76 4.27 -11.56 9.46
N ALA A 77 4.03 -10.71 10.46
CA ALA A 77 4.10 -9.27 10.27
C ALA A 77 5.51 -8.84 9.86
N MET A 78 6.53 -9.42 10.50
CA MET A 78 7.92 -9.12 10.14
C MET A 78 8.25 -9.58 8.72
N VAL A 79 7.71 -10.72 8.28
CA VAL A 79 7.87 -11.19 6.91
C VAL A 79 7.21 -10.20 5.94
N GLY A 80 6.03 -9.69 6.29
CA GLY A 80 5.35 -8.68 5.49
C GLY A 80 6.16 -7.40 5.35
N VAL A 81 6.74 -6.92 6.45
CA VAL A 81 7.61 -5.75 6.43
C VAL A 81 8.88 -6.02 5.60
N ALA A 82 9.45 -7.21 5.71
CA ALA A 82 10.63 -7.58 4.92
C ALA A 82 10.30 -7.58 3.42
N LYS A 83 9.15 -8.12 3.02
CA LYS A 83 8.71 -8.06 1.62
C LYS A 83 8.47 -6.64 1.17
N ALA A 84 7.82 -5.84 2.02
CA ALA A 84 7.57 -4.43 1.71
C ALA A 84 8.89 -3.68 1.51
N THR A 85 9.87 -3.92 2.37
CA THR A 85 11.19 -3.31 2.26
C THR A 85 11.85 -3.68 0.94
N ARG A 86 11.75 -4.96 0.54
CA ARG A 86 12.30 -5.41 -0.74
C ARG A 86 11.64 -4.71 -1.92
N ILE A 87 10.32 -4.57 -1.88
CA ILE A 87 9.56 -3.89 -2.93
C ILE A 87 9.99 -2.42 -3.02
N VAL A 88 10.04 -1.73 -1.89
CA VAL A 88 10.45 -0.33 -1.84
C VAL A 88 11.88 -0.17 -2.34
N HIS A 89 12.79 -1.03 -1.90
CA HIS A 89 14.18 -0.97 -2.34
C HIS A 89 14.33 -1.21 -3.85
N SER A 90 13.58 -2.16 -4.40
CA SER A 90 13.66 -2.51 -5.82
C SER A 90 13.06 -1.44 -6.72
N PHE A 91 11.93 -0.87 -6.31
CA PHE A 91 11.26 0.14 -7.13
C PHE A 91 11.90 1.52 -7.01
N LYS A 92 12.55 1.79 -5.89
CA LYS A 92 13.21 3.08 -5.58
C LYS A 92 12.24 4.25 -5.74
N PRO A 93 11.16 4.26 -4.98
CA PRO A 93 10.18 5.34 -5.10
C PRO A 93 10.71 6.65 -4.56
N ASP A 94 10.26 7.74 -5.16
CA ASP A 94 10.51 9.08 -4.65
C ASP A 94 9.53 9.43 -3.54
N VAL A 95 8.34 8.82 -3.57
CA VAL A 95 7.32 9.01 -2.55
C VAL A 95 6.43 7.78 -2.47
N VAL A 96 5.90 7.51 -1.28
CA VAL A 96 4.94 6.44 -1.05
C VAL A 96 3.65 7.06 -0.53
N ILE A 97 2.53 6.72 -1.16
CA ILE A 97 1.22 7.26 -0.81
C ILE A 97 0.34 6.12 -0.29
N GLY A 98 -0.22 6.28 0.90
CA GLY A 98 -1.15 5.33 1.48
C GLY A 98 -2.54 5.92 1.60
N THR A 99 -3.56 5.16 1.21
CA THR A 99 -4.95 5.60 1.29
C THR A 99 -5.77 4.86 2.33
N GLY A 100 -5.17 3.90 3.01
CA GLY A 100 -5.84 3.16 4.07
C GLY A 100 -5.86 1.66 3.84
N GLY A 101 -6.26 0.93 4.87
CA GLY A 101 -6.27 -0.52 4.85
C GLY A 101 -5.02 -1.11 5.49
N TYR A 102 -5.08 -2.40 5.78
CA TYR A 102 -3.99 -3.08 6.49
C TYR A 102 -2.68 -3.12 5.71
N VAL A 103 -2.78 -3.16 4.39
CA VAL A 103 -1.61 -3.26 3.53
C VAL A 103 -0.72 -2.02 3.60
N CYS A 104 -1.30 -0.87 3.96
CA CYS A 104 -0.54 0.38 4.06
C CYS A 104 0.51 0.33 5.16
N GLY A 105 0.22 -0.37 6.28
CA GLY A 105 1.12 -0.42 7.42
C GLY A 105 2.53 -0.87 7.06
N PRO A 106 2.71 -2.06 6.49
CA PRO A 106 4.03 -2.55 6.12
C PRO A 106 4.76 -1.66 5.12
N ILE A 107 4.06 -1.15 4.12
CA ILE A 107 4.66 -0.31 3.08
C ILE A 107 5.10 1.04 3.65
N LEU A 108 4.26 1.68 4.44
CA LEU A 108 4.60 2.97 5.03
C LEU A 108 5.74 2.83 6.04
N LEU A 109 5.74 1.75 6.82
CA LEU A 109 6.82 1.49 7.76
C LEU A 109 8.13 1.27 7.03
N ALA A 110 8.14 0.45 5.99
CA ALA A 110 9.34 0.20 5.19
C ALA A 110 9.89 1.49 4.59
N ALA A 111 9.00 2.31 4.01
CA ALA A 111 9.40 3.59 3.42
C ALA A 111 9.98 4.53 4.47
N SER A 112 9.36 4.60 5.65
CA SER A 112 9.83 5.45 6.75
C SER A 112 11.21 5.01 7.23
N LEU A 113 11.43 3.71 7.37
CA LEU A 113 12.74 3.17 7.78
C LEU A 113 13.82 3.47 6.75
N MET A 114 13.47 3.61 5.49
CA MET A 114 14.39 3.92 4.40
C MET A 114 14.46 5.42 4.10
N HIS A 115 13.85 6.25 4.95
CA HIS A 115 13.84 7.72 4.81
C HIS A 115 13.23 8.19 3.50
N ILE A 116 12.22 7.47 2.99
CA ILE A 116 11.48 7.87 1.80
C ILE A 116 10.24 8.66 2.23
N PRO A 117 9.95 9.81 1.62
CA PRO A 117 8.75 10.59 1.97
C PRO A 117 7.47 9.76 1.83
N VAL A 118 6.60 9.89 2.82
CA VAL A 118 5.31 9.21 2.81
C VAL A 118 4.18 10.21 2.94
N SER A 119 3.08 9.93 2.26
CA SER A 119 1.85 10.69 2.39
C SER A 119 0.74 9.71 2.72
N TYR A 120 -0.02 10.01 3.75
CA TYR A 120 -1.09 9.12 4.20
C TYR A 120 -2.41 9.88 4.24
N THR A 121 -3.37 9.38 3.48
CA THR A 121 -4.73 9.91 3.49
C THR A 121 -5.60 8.93 4.26
N HIS A 122 -6.12 9.38 5.39
CA HIS A 122 -6.97 8.55 6.24
C HIS A 122 -8.43 8.93 6.01
N LEU A 123 -9.16 8.02 5.34
CA LEU A 123 -10.57 8.24 5.04
C LEU A 123 -11.42 7.44 6.01
N ARG A 124 -12.21 8.14 6.83
CA ARG A 124 -13.20 7.55 7.71
C ARG A 124 -14.58 8.11 7.38
N ALA A 125 -15.59 7.27 7.50
CA ALA A 125 -16.96 7.67 7.16
C ALA A 125 -17.47 8.85 8.00
N HIS A 126 -16.96 9.03 9.21
CA HIS A 126 -17.37 10.08 10.12
C HIS A 126 -16.45 11.30 10.14
N GLU A 127 -15.44 11.31 9.29
CA GLU A 127 -14.53 12.44 9.13
C GLU A 127 -14.95 13.24 7.90
N THR A 128 -15.87 14.11 8.09
CA THR A 128 -16.31 14.97 7.00
C THR A 128 -15.90 16.41 7.21
#